data_d41c05b5e9fd14a9f0a8ae3118cd8df5
#
_entry.id   d41c05b5e9fd14a9f0a8ae3118cd8df5
#
_cell.length_a   1.000
_cell.length_b   1.000
_cell.length_c   1.000
_cell.angle_alpha   90.00
_cell.angle_beta   90.00
_cell.angle_gamma   90.00
#
_symmetry.space_group_name_H-M   'P 1'
#
loop_
_entity.id
_entity.type
_entity.pdbx_description
1 polymer ?
#
loop_
_entity_poly.entity_id
_entity_poly.type
_entity_poly.pdbx_seq_one_letter_code
_entity_poly.pdbx_strand_id
1 'polypeptide(L)'
;EAPGIGIACIVAQSFGVPVVFAKKSQSKNIAGEVYSSKVESYTHGRIFDIIVSKKFLGPEDKILIIDDFMANGAAMDGLLEVIKESGAQVVGAGIIIEKGFQGGGERLRSQGLRVESLAIVDEMNDKTGEIVFRDDK
;
A
#
# COMPACT_ATOMS: atom_id res chain seq x y z
N GLU A 1 4.76 4.30 -5.45
CA GLU A 1 6.06 4.51 -6.11
C GLU A 1 6.26 3.56 -7.28
N ALA A 2 7.29 3.81 -8.09
CA ALA A 2 7.53 3.08 -9.33
C ALA A 2 7.60 1.54 -9.17
N PRO A 3 8.24 0.96 -8.12
CA PRO A 3 8.27 -0.49 -7.95
C PRO A 3 6.88 -1.10 -7.77
N GLY A 4 6.02 -0.49 -6.96
CA GLY A 4 4.65 -0.95 -6.77
C GLY A 4 3.80 -0.86 -8.03
N ILE A 5 3.98 0.18 -8.84
CA ILE A 5 3.28 0.37 -10.11
C ILE A 5 3.62 -0.74 -11.10
N GLY A 6 4.90 -1.09 -11.23
CA GLY A 6 5.34 -2.16 -12.14
C GLY A 6 4.71 -3.52 -11.77
N ILE A 7 4.69 -3.85 -10.49
CA ILE A 7 4.07 -5.08 -9.97
C ILE A 7 2.55 -5.05 -10.23
N ALA A 8 1.90 -3.93 -9.94
CA ALA A 8 0.46 -3.77 -10.16
C ALA A 8 0.06 -3.96 -11.62
N CYS A 9 0.88 -3.51 -12.59
CA CYS A 9 0.64 -3.71 -14.01
C CYS A 9 0.62 -5.20 -14.38
N ILE A 10 1.57 -5.98 -13.85
CA ILE A 10 1.64 -7.43 -14.09
C ILE A 10 0.44 -8.14 -13.47
N VAL A 11 0.09 -7.81 -12.24
CA VAL A 11 -1.07 -8.39 -11.53
C VAL A 11 -2.37 -8.04 -12.27
N ALA A 12 -2.54 -6.78 -12.65
CA ALA A 12 -3.73 -6.32 -13.37
C ALA A 12 -3.92 -7.02 -14.71
N GLN A 13 -2.84 -7.33 -15.42
CA GLN A 13 -2.89 -8.12 -16.65
C GLN A 13 -3.48 -9.51 -16.41
N SER A 14 -3.09 -10.17 -15.31
CA SER A 14 -3.62 -11.48 -14.96
C SER A 14 -5.11 -11.45 -14.60
N PHE A 15 -5.58 -10.37 -13.99
CA PHE A 15 -6.99 -10.18 -13.65
C PHE A 15 -7.82 -9.56 -14.78
N GLY A 16 -7.19 -9.04 -15.82
CA GLY A 16 -7.89 -8.34 -16.91
C GLY A 16 -8.56 -7.03 -16.47
N VAL A 17 -7.92 -6.29 -15.54
CA VAL A 17 -8.43 -5.05 -14.96
C VAL A 17 -7.48 -3.88 -15.16
N PRO A 18 -7.98 -2.64 -15.13
CA PRO A 18 -7.11 -1.46 -15.20
C PRO A 18 -6.30 -1.25 -13.92
N VAL A 19 -5.23 -0.44 -14.04
CA VAL A 19 -4.40 0.00 -12.90
C VAL A 19 -4.64 1.49 -12.67
N VAL A 20 -4.86 1.83 -11.41
CA VAL A 20 -4.95 3.22 -10.95
C VAL A 20 -3.73 3.54 -10.10
N PHE A 21 -3.05 4.63 -10.43
CA PHE A 21 -1.82 5.02 -9.76
C PHE A 21 -2.11 5.91 -8.56
N ALA A 22 -1.57 5.52 -7.40
CA ALA A 22 -1.42 6.39 -6.26
C ALA A 22 -0.01 7.01 -6.28
N LYS A 23 0.07 8.31 -6.22
CA LYS A 23 1.34 9.05 -6.31
C LYS A 23 1.65 9.77 -5.01
N LYS A 24 2.91 9.84 -4.65
CA LYS A 24 3.38 10.74 -3.59
C LYS A 24 3.53 12.15 -4.14
N SER A 25 3.04 13.14 -3.41
CA SER A 25 3.17 14.55 -3.73
C SER A 25 3.69 15.32 -2.54
N GLN A 26 4.58 16.27 -2.80
CA GLN A 26 5.05 17.26 -1.80
C GLN A 26 4.42 18.64 -2.04
N SER A 27 3.58 18.77 -3.06
CA SER A 27 2.98 20.05 -3.45
C SER A 27 1.77 20.37 -2.58
N LYS A 28 1.75 21.57 -2.01
CA LYS A 28 0.61 22.11 -1.27
C LYS A 28 -0.57 22.54 -2.16
N ASN A 29 -0.36 22.60 -3.47
CA ASN A 29 -1.34 23.06 -4.46
C ASN A 29 -1.78 21.92 -5.37
N ILE A 30 -2.41 20.89 -4.80
CA ILE A 30 -3.06 19.86 -5.59
C ILE A 30 -4.48 20.35 -5.83
N ALA A 31 -4.71 20.98 -7.00
CA ALA A 31 -6.00 21.49 -7.37
C ALA A 31 -7.00 20.37 -7.69
N GLY A 32 -8.04 20.30 -6.96
CA GLY A 32 -9.43 19.99 -7.26
C GLY A 32 -9.83 18.55 -7.63
N GLU A 33 -9.12 17.85 -8.47
CA GLU A 33 -9.59 16.61 -9.11
C GLU A 33 -8.91 15.33 -8.57
N VAL A 34 -8.46 15.37 -7.33
CA VAL A 34 -7.79 14.23 -6.66
C VAL A 34 -8.36 13.95 -5.28
N TYR A 35 -8.36 12.69 -4.90
CA TYR A 35 -8.43 12.27 -3.51
C TYR A 35 -7.02 12.35 -2.91
N SER A 36 -6.90 12.75 -1.65
CA SER A 36 -5.60 12.85 -0.99
C SER A 36 -5.65 12.41 0.46
N SER A 37 -4.55 11.83 0.92
CA SER A 37 -4.32 11.50 2.33
C SER A 37 -2.89 11.85 2.72
N LYS A 38 -2.71 12.33 3.95
CA LYS A 38 -1.38 12.63 4.49
C LYS A 38 -0.78 11.40 5.13
N VAL A 39 0.48 11.13 4.78
CA VAL A 39 1.25 10.03 5.35
C VAL A 39 2.53 10.57 5.96
N GLU A 40 2.80 10.19 7.19
CA GLU A 40 4.05 10.48 7.86
C GLU A 40 5.02 9.32 7.67
N SER A 41 6.18 9.61 7.06
CA SER A 41 7.26 8.63 6.96
C SER A 41 8.14 8.71 8.19
N TYR A 42 8.02 7.73 9.08
CA TYR A 42 8.86 7.64 10.27
C TYR A 42 10.35 7.48 9.95
N THR A 43 10.68 6.85 8.84
CA THR A 43 12.08 6.62 8.43
C THR A 43 12.81 7.89 8.03
N HIS A 44 12.09 8.90 7.56
CA HIS A 44 12.67 10.14 7.04
C HIS A 44 12.11 11.40 7.71
N GLY A 45 11.19 11.28 8.67
CA GLY A 45 10.55 12.43 9.35
C GLY A 45 9.81 13.37 8.39
N ARG A 46 9.38 12.89 7.23
CA ARG A 46 8.73 13.69 6.20
C ARG A 46 7.26 13.33 6.09
N ILE A 47 6.44 14.37 5.98
CA ILE A 47 5.02 14.24 5.64
C ILE A 47 4.90 14.39 4.13
N PHE A 48 4.19 13.48 3.49
CA PHE A 48 3.83 13.57 2.09
C PHE A 48 2.35 13.25 1.89
N ASP A 49 1.80 13.73 0.80
CA ASP A 49 0.44 13.40 0.41
C ASP A 49 0.44 12.23 -0.56
N ILE A 50 -0.43 11.25 -0.35
CA ILE A 50 -0.81 10.27 -1.35
C ILE A 50 -1.99 10.84 -2.11
N ILE A 51 -1.91 10.87 -3.43
CA ILE A 51 -2.95 11.38 -4.31
C ILE A 51 -3.39 10.35 -5.35
N VAL A 52 -4.69 10.32 -5.61
CA VAL A 52 -5.30 9.52 -6.69
C VAL A 52 -6.29 10.39 -7.46
N SER A 53 -6.23 10.37 -8.77
CA SER A 53 -7.16 11.13 -9.61
C SER A 53 -8.60 10.64 -9.42
N LYS A 54 -9.53 11.58 -9.19
CA LYS A 54 -10.98 11.31 -9.15
C LYS A 54 -11.54 10.77 -10.46
N LYS A 55 -10.81 11.04 -11.56
CA LYS A 55 -11.15 10.56 -12.89
C LYS A 55 -11.14 9.02 -13.01
N PHE A 56 -10.32 8.35 -12.17
CA PHE A 56 -10.06 6.92 -12.27
C PHE A 56 -10.52 6.12 -11.04
N LEU A 57 -11.10 6.76 -10.04
CA LEU A 57 -11.53 6.11 -8.82
C LEU A 57 -12.85 6.69 -8.33
N GLY A 58 -13.81 5.84 -8.08
CA GLY A 58 -15.13 6.23 -7.61
C GLY A 58 -15.87 5.10 -6.87
N PRO A 59 -17.11 5.36 -6.42
CA PRO A 59 -17.85 4.47 -5.52
C PRO A 59 -18.26 3.12 -6.12
N GLU A 60 -18.22 3.00 -7.46
CA GLU A 60 -18.53 1.76 -8.19
C GLU A 60 -17.35 0.77 -8.18
N ASP A 61 -16.17 1.21 -7.78
CA ASP A 61 -14.95 0.42 -7.92
C ASP A 61 -14.73 -0.54 -6.76
N LYS A 62 -14.17 -1.71 -7.09
CA LYS A 62 -13.63 -2.68 -6.15
C LYS A 62 -12.11 -2.70 -6.30
N ILE A 63 -11.42 -2.38 -5.22
CA ILE A 63 -9.98 -2.11 -5.25
C ILE A 63 -9.19 -3.24 -4.60
N LEU A 64 -8.24 -3.78 -5.35
CA LEU A 64 -7.13 -4.57 -4.84
C LEU A 64 -5.90 -3.65 -4.76
N ILE A 65 -5.39 -3.44 -3.56
CA ILE A 65 -4.18 -2.64 -3.36
C ILE A 65 -2.96 -3.53 -3.62
N ILE A 66 -2.00 -3.01 -4.38
CA ILE A 66 -0.72 -3.69 -4.64
C ILE A 66 0.42 -2.78 -4.22
N ASP A 67 1.34 -3.30 -3.42
CA ASP A 67 2.56 -2.60 -3.04
C ASP A 67 3.76 -3.57 -2.98
N ASP A 68 4.97 -3.03 -3.06
CA ASP A 68 6.21 -3.83 -3.03
C ASP A 68 6.60 -4.23 -1.59
N PHE A 69 6.70 -3.26 -0.68
CA PHE A 69 7.06 -3.47 0.71
C PHE A 69 6.01 -2.93 1.67
N MET A 70 5.77 -3.66 2.74
CA MET A 70 4.99 -3.16 3.87
C MET A 70 5.79 -3.28 5.16
N ALA A 71 5.96 -2.15 5.84
CA ALA A 71 6.62 -2.06 7.13
C ALA A 71 5.59 -1.87 8.27
N ASN A 72 5.45 -0.67 8.78
CA ASN A 72 4.45 -0.33 9.80
C ASN A 72 3.03 -0.13 9.26
N GLY A 73 2.88 -0.07 7.93
CA GLY A 73 1.59 0.08 7.28
C GLY A 73 1.12 1.53 7.07
N ALA A 74 1.96 2.54 7.30
CA ALA A 74 1.57 3.95 7.15
C ALA A 74 1.14 4.31 5.72
N ALA A 75 1.86 3.83 4.71
CA ALA A 75 1.46 4.04 3.31
C ALA A 75 0.13 3.34 3.00
N MET A 76 -0.08 2.14 3.54
CA MET A 76 -1.34 1.41 3.40
C MET A 76 -2.50 2.16 4.05
N ASP A 77 -2.32 2.71 5.24
CA ASP A 77 -3.32 3.53 5.90
C ASP A 77 -3.73 4.73 5.03
N GLY A 78 -2.76 5.40 4.43
CA GLY A 78 -3.03 6.52 3.51
C GLY A 78 -3.80 6.10 2.25
N LEU A 79 -3.48 4.94 1.67
CA LEU A 79 -4.24 4.39 0.54
C LEU A 79 -5.67 4.03 0.95
N LEU A 80 -5.85 3.42 2.11
CA LEU A 80 -7.19 3.08 2.63
C LEU A 80 -8.06 4.32 2.87
N GLU A 81 -7.47 5.42 3.36
CA GLU A 81 -8.18 6.70 3.52
C GLU A 81 -8.63 7.26 2.16
N VAL A 82 -7.74 7.28 1.17
CA VAL A 82 -8.08 7.73 -0.19
C VAL A 82 -9.22 6.90 -0.79
N ILE A 83 -9.16 5.59 -0.64
CA ILE A 83 -10.22 4.68 -1.15
C ILE A 83 -11.53 4.92 -0.41
N LYS A 84 -11.49 5.10 0.90
CA LYS A 84 -12.66 5.44 1.72
C LYS A 84 -13.30 6.76 1.28
N GLU A 85 -12.50 7.79 1.05
CA GLU A 85 -12.97 9.08 0.54
C GLU A 85 -13.67 8.95 -0.81
N SER A 86 -13.17 8.08 -1.69
CA SER A 86 -13.75 7.83 -3.00
C SER A 86 -15.10 7.08 -2.95
N GLY A 87 -15.42 6.43 -1.84
CA GLY A 87 -16.56 5.54 -1.70
C GLY A 87 -16.35 4.15 -2.31
N ALA A 88 -15.18 3.86 -2.87
CA ALA A 88 -14.85 2.55 -3.41
C ALA A 88 -14.70 1.49 -2.31
N GLN A 89 -14.83 0.23 -2.69
CA GLN A 89 -14.68 -0.92 -1.79
C GLN A 89 -13.28 -1.52 -1.91
N VAL A 90 -12.60 -1.70 -0.79
CA VAL A 90 -11.35 -2.48 -0.73
C VAL A 90 -11.68 -3.96 -0.65
N VAL A 91 -11.14 -4.76 -1.54
CA VAL A 91 -11.28 -6.23 -1.51
C VAL A 91 -10.09 -6.92 -0.84
N GLY A 92 -8.95 -6.26 -0.79
CA GLY A 92 -7.74 -6.76 -0.14
C GLY A 92 -6.50 -6.01 -0.55
N ALA A 93 -5.37 -6.48 -0.05
CA ALA A 93 -4.04 -5.98 -0.39
C ALA A 93 -3.08 -7.13 -0.69
N GLY A 94 -2.30 -6.99 -1.75
CA GLY A 94 -1.20 -7.87 -2.12
C GLY A 94 0.14 -7.18 -1.92
N ILE A 95 1.03 -7.79 -1.16
CA ILE A 95 2.35 -7.26 -0.81
C ILE A 95 3.41 -8.25 -1.23
N ILE A 96 4.49 -7.79 -1.84
CA ILE A 96 5.60 -8.68 -2.20
C ILE A 96 6.35 -9.09 -0.94
N ILE A 97 6.85 -8.13 -0.18
CA ILE A 97 7.60 -8.39 1.04
C ILE A 97 6.99 -7.61 2.21
N GLU A 98 6.58 -8.34 3.23
CA GLU A 98 6.09 -7.78 4.48
C GLU A 98 7.18 -7.88 5.55
N LYS A 99 7.53 -6.77 6.17
CA LYS A 99 8.38 -6.74 7.36
C LYS A 99 7.50 -7.04 8.58
N GLY A 100 7.26 -8.32 8.83
CA GLY A 100 6.34 -8.80 9.86
C GLY A 100 6.66 -8.29 11.25
N PHE A 101 7.97 -8.14 11.57
CA PHE A 101 8.44 -7.61 12.85
C PHE A 101 8.06 -6.13 13.10
N GLN A 102 7.62 -5.40 12.08
CA GLN A 102 7.12 -4.02 12.23
C GLN A 102 5.60 -3.94 12.49
N GLY A 103 4.88 -5.06 12.38
CA GLY A 103 3.52 -5.21 12.86
C GLY A 103 2.41 -4.60 11.98
N GLY A 104 2.73 -3.95 10.87
CA GLY A 104 1.72 -3.30 10.01
C GLY A 104 0.71 -4.29 9.43
N GLY A 105 1.18 -5.42 8.92
CA GLY A 105 0.34 -6.45 8.32
C GLY A 105 -0.60 -7.10 9.34
N GLU A 106 -0.09 -7.44 10.50
CA GLU A 106 -0.89 -8.05 11.57
C GLU A 106 -1.97 -7.08 12.06
N ARG A 107 -1.62 -5.81 12.25
CA ARG A 107 -2.57 -4.76 12.61
C ARG A 107 -3.70 -4.64 11.58
N LEU A 108 -3.38 -4.59 10.29
CA LEU A 108 -4.37 -4.46 9.23
C LEU A 108 -5.26 -5.70 9.12
N ARG A 109 -4.71 -6.90 9.26
CA ARG A 109 -5.50 -8.15 9.30
C ARG A 109 -6.44 -8.18 10.50
N SER A 110 -6.00 -7.73 11.67
CA SER A 110 -6.85 -7.65 12.88
C SER A 110 -8.01 -6.66 12.73
N GLN A 111 -7.88 -5.67 11.83
CA GLN A 111 -8.94 -4.72 11.47
C GLN A 111 -9.88 -5.26 10.39
N GLY A 112 -9.68 -6.47 9.91
CA GLY A 112 -10.52 -7.14 8.93
C GLY A 112 -10.07 -6.98 7.48
N LEU A 113 -8.91 -6.36 7.21
CA LEU A 113 -8.35 -6.28 5.86
C LEU A 113 -7.68 -7.62 5.50
N ARG A 114 -8.06 -8.17 4.35
CA ARG A 114 -7.31 -9.29 3.77
C ARG A 114 -5.98 -8.79 3.22
N VAL A 115 -4.88 -9.24 3.81
CA VAL A 115 -3.52 -8.93 3.36
C VAL A 115 -2.81 -10.24 3.03
N GLU A 116 -2.44 -10.39 1.76
CA GLU A 116 -1.65 -11.51 1.25
C GLU A 116 -0.25 -11.00 0.92
N SER A 117 0.75 -11.60 1.55
CA SER A 117 2.16 -11.28 1.33
C SER A 117 2.88 -12.47 0.76
N LEU A 118 3.69 -12.28 -0.29
CA LEU A 118 4.46 -13.38 -0.89
C LEU A 118 5.57 -13.86 0.03
N ALA A 119 6.17 -12.95 0.79
CA ALA A 119 7.15 -13.29 1.81
C ALA A 119 6.95 -12.39 3.03
N ILE A 120 7.07 -12.97 4.22
CA ILE A 120 7.03 -12.26 5.50
C ILE A 120 8.38 -12.44 6.17
N VAL A 121 9.02 -11.32 6.50
CA VAL A 121 10.30 -11.31 7.23
C VAL A 121 9.99 -11.13 8.70
N ASP A 122 10.35 -12.11 9.51
CA ASP A 122 10.13 -12.08 10.96
C ASP A 122 11.27 -11.39 11.72
N GLU A 123 12.50 -11.49 11.22
CA GLU A 123 13.66 -10.84 11.81
C GLU A 123 14.65 -10.35 10.74
N MET A 124 15.28 -9.22 11.02
CA MET A 124 16.43 -8.71 10.28
C MET A 124 17.53 -8.30 11.26
N ASN A 125 18.74 -8.77 11.01
CA ASN A 125 19.91 -8.40 11.82
C ASN A 125 20.83 -7.47 11.03
N ASP A 126 20.84 -6.20 11.39
CA ASP A 126 21.62 -5.16 10.69
C ASP A 126 23.14 -5.37 10.81
N LYS A 127 23.60 -6.11 11.82
CA LYS A 127 25.02 -6.37 12.05
C LYS A 127 25.56 -7.56 11.25
N THR A 128 24.75 -8.61 11.12
CA THR A 128 25.14 -9.85 10.44
C THR A 128 24.61 -9.93 9.03
N GLY A 129 23.58 -9.13 8.69
CA GLY A 129 22.86 -9.23 7.43
C GLY A 129 21.91 -10.43 7.35
N GLU A 130 21.70 -11.13 8.45
CA GLU A 130 20.81 -12.27 8.51
C GLU A 130 19.35 -11.84 8.39
N ILE A 131 18.58 -12.55 7.56
CA ILE A 131 17.16 -12.34 7.35
C ILE A 131 16.45 -13.66 7.63
N VAL A 132 15.46 -13.62 8.53
CA VAL A 132 14.63 -14.78 8.88
C VAL A 132 13.26 -14.58 8.26
N PHE A 133 12.88 -15.47 7.35
CA PHE A 133 11.55 -15.50 6.76
C PHE A 133 10.62 -16.36 7.62
N ARG A 134 9.33 -15.96 7.64
CA ARG A 134 8.28 -16.77 8.25
C ARG A 134 8.09 -18.05 7.43
N ASP A 135 8.01 -19.18 8.11
CA ASP A 135 7.70 -20.45 7.46
C ASP A 135 6.26 -20.45 6.95
N ASP A 136 6.09 -20.83 5.70
CA ASP A 136 4.76 -21.14 5.16
C ASP A 136 4.25 -22.42 5.82
N LYS A 137 3.17 -22.30 6.51
CA LYS A 137 2.47 -23.46 7.10
C LYS A 137 1.37 -23.94 6.18
#